data_3587d803a2cdd73217f0b461269193fa
#
_entry.id   3587d803a2cdd73217f0b461269193fa
#
_cell.length_a   1.000
_cell.length_b   1.000
_cell.length_c   1.000
_cell.angle_alpha   90.00
_cell.angle_beta   90.00
_cell.angle_gamma   90.00
#
_symmetry.space_group_name_H-M   'P 1'
#
loop_
_entity.id
_entity.type
_entity.pdbx_description
1 polymer ?
#
loop_
_entity_poly.entity_id
_entity_poly.type
_entity_poly.pdbx_seq_one_letter_code
_entity_poly.pdbx_strand_id
1 'polypeptide(L)'
;AEEMKNASSVPVDAEEVKKTTELVNSFETILTKVKAAPSAEASPERTADPSSDEEAEQQNVERARAVLDDETIRSIEAVAVDSAAAEFAVQASEYALAGWHYEGSSTVVGTPRMTETQYKGQPARMLEVCMDSSSVKIYDENNQPVKDDNSPKRSLNIYTLVQVDGQWKIATHDFPNNPDC
;
A
#
# COMPACT_ATOMS: atom_id res chain seq x y z
N ALA A 1 15.46 33.81 -13.68
CA ALA A 1 14.58 33.87 -12.52
C ALA A 1 13.25 33.23 -12.92
N GLU A 2 13.12 31.91 -12.71
CA GLU A 2 11.88 31.20 -12.90
C GLU A 2 11.03 31.33 -11.63
N GLU A 3 9.89 31.96 -11.78
CA GLU A 3 8.88 32.07 -10.75
C GLU A 3 8.38 30.67 -10.38
N MET A 4 8.71 30.22 -9.17
CA MET A 4 7.95 29.16 -8.52
C MET A 4 6.51 29.63 -8.34
N LYS A 5 5.63 29.13 -9.19
CA LYS A 5 4.18 29.36 -9.02
C LYS A 5 3.77 28.77 -7.68
N ASN A 6 3.41 29.65 -6.76
CA ASN A 6 2.74 29.36 -5.51
C ASN A 6 1.60 28.36 -5.77
N ALA A 7 1.76 27.13 -5.33
CA ALA A 7 0.65 26.19 -5.24
C ALA A 7 -0.32 26.78 -4.20
N SER A 8 -1.45 27.26 -4.69
CA SER A 8 -2.51 27.80 -3.85
C SER A 8 -2.98 26.69 -2.90
N SER A 9 -2.69 26.84 -1.62
CA SER A 9 -3.21 25.94 -0.61
C SER A 9 -4.69 26.19 -0.44
N VAL A 10 -5.50 25.49 -1.22
CA VAL A 10 -6.94 25.41 -0.95
C VAL A 10 -7.09 24.71 0.39
N PRO A 11 -7.90 25.22 1.34
CA PRO A 11 -8.16 24.54 2.58
C PRO A 11 -8.72 23.15 2.28
N VAL A 12 -7.96 22.11 2.61
CA VAL A 12 -8.40 20.73 2.44
C VAL A 12 -9.51 20.46 3.45
N ASP A 13 -10.62 19.90 3.00
CA ASP A 13 -11.73 19.56 3.87
C ASP A 13 -11.28 18.51 4.92
N ALA A 14 -11.53 18.78 6.20
CA ALA A 14 -11.19 17.89 7.31
C ALA A 14 -11.85 16.50 7.16
N GLU A 15 -13.04 16.43 6.57
CA GLU A 15 -13.71 15.17 6.29
C GLU A 15 -12.99 14.37 5.18
N GLU A 16 -12.49 15.05 4.15
CA GLU A 16 -11.68 14.42 3.10
C GLU A 16 -10.38 13.85 3.67
N VAL A 17 -9.68 14.61 4.53
CA VAL A 17 -8.48 14.12 5.22
C VAL A 17 -8.80 12.88 6.05
N LYS A 18 -9.90 12.88 6.79
CA LYS A 18 -10.32 11.73 7.61
C LYS A 18 -10.58 10.50 6.75
N LYS A 19 -11.39 10.62 5.70
CA LYS A 19 -11.73 9.50 4.80
C LYS A 19 -10.49 8.92 4.13
N THR A 20 -9.59 9.77 3.66
CA THR A 20 -8.36 9.33 3.00
C THR A 20 -7.35 8.74 3.99
N THR A 21 -7.31 9.22 5.23
CA THR A 21 -6.49 8.62 6.30
C THR A 21 -7.01 7.24 6.68
N GLU A 22 -8.31 7.03 6.73
CA GLU A 22 -8.91 5.72 6.94
C GLU A 22 -8.57 4.75 5.79
N LEU A 23 -8.50 5.25 4.57
CA LEU A 23 -8.15 4.46 3.40
C LEU A 23 -6.73 3.86 3.47
N VAL A 24 -5.75 4.61 3.99
CA VAL A 24 -4.36 4.11 4.05
C VAL A 24 -4.19 2.92 5.01
N ASN A 25 -5.08 2.75 5.98
CA ASN A 25 -5.10 1.58 6.86
C ASN A 25 -5.85 0.37 6.27
N SER A 26 -6.53 0.55 5.15
CA SER A 26 -7.37 -0.51 4.57
C SER A 26 -6.55 -1.71 4.14
N PHE A 27 -5.32 -1.50 3.66
CA PHE A 27 -4.46 -2.60 3.23
C PHE A 27 -4.01 -3.47 4.40
N GLU A 28 -3.68 -2.89 5.55
CA GLU A 28 -3.36 -3.68 6.75
C GLU A 28 -4.54 -4.55 7.18
N THR A 29 -5.76 -4.03 7.08
CA THR A 29 -6.98 -4.81 7.33
C THR A 29 -7.12 -5.98 6.35
N ILE A 30 -6.76 -5.79 5.09
CA ILE A 30 -6.72 -6.86 4.09
C ILE A 30 -5.68 -7.92 4.49
N LEU A 31 -4.48 -7.51 4.90
CA LEU A 31 -3.43 -8.44 5.35
C LEU A 31 -3.86 -9.32 6.52
N THR A 32 -4.67 -8.82 7.44
CA THR A 32 -5.18 -9.62 8.57
C THR A 32 -6.08 -10.78 8.12
N LYS A 33 -6.61 -10.73 6.91
CA LYS A 33 -7.55 -11.71 6.35
C LYS A 33 -6.91 -12.62 5.30
N VAL A 34 -5.65 -12.37 4.94
CA VAL A 34 -4.94 -13.20 3.95
C VAL A 34 -4.79 -14.62 4.50
N LYS A 35 -5.19 -15.60 3.70
CA LYS A 35 -5.09 -17.02 4.02
C LYS A 35 -3.81 -17.60 3.43
N ALA A 36 -3.22 -18.58 4.14
CA ALA A 36 -2.08 -19.31 3.63
C ALA A 36 -2.43 -20.00 2.30
N ALA A 37 -1.54 -19.88 1.31
CA ALA A 37 -1.68 -20.58 0.05
C ALA A 37 -1.49 -22.10 0.26
N PRO A 38 -2.25 -22.95 -0.47
CA PRO A 38 -2.26 -24.40 -0.21
C PRO A 38 -0.96 -25.11 -0.56
N SER A 39 -0.05 -24.53 -1.32
CA SER A 39 1.30 -25.06 -1.53
C SER A 39 2.22 -24.09 -2.26
N ALA A 40 3.53 -24.15 -1.96
CA ALA A 40 4.57 -23.40 -2.65
C ALA A 40 4.72 -23.79 -4.15
N GLU A 41 4.12 -24.90 -4.58
CA GLU A 41 4.13 -25.35 -5.98
C GLU A 41 3.16 -24.55 -6.89
N ALA A 42 2.28 -23.76 -6.30
CA ALA A 42 1.29 -22.95 -7.04
C ALA A 42 1.87 -21.64 -7.59
N SER A 43 3.14 -21.32 -7.34
CA SER A 43 3.77 -20.13 -7.92
C SER A 43 4.05 -20.39 -9.40
N PRO A 44 3.40 -19.69 -10.34
CA PRO A 44 3.70 -19.87 -11.75
C PRO A 44 5.16 -19.53 -12.01
N GLU A 45 5.86 -20.40 -12.73
CA GLU A 45 7.25 -20.18 -13.11
C GLU A 45 7.40 -18.88 -13.91
N ARG A 46 8.53 -18.21 -13.69
CA ARG A 46 8.93 -17.10 -14.55
C ARG A 46 9.09 -17.61 -15.99
N THR A 47 8.20 -17.20 -16.86
CA THR A 47 8.18 -17.69 -18.24
C THR A 47 9.16 -16.99 -19.17
N ALA A 48 9.69 -15.83 -18.80
CA ALA A 48 10.73 -15.11 -19.54
C ALA A 48 11.34 -14.01 -18.65
N ASP A 49 12.60 -13.63 -18.90
CA ASP A 49 13.16 -12.44 -18.32
C ASP A 49 12.44 -11.19 -18.86
N PRO A 50 11.99 -10.29 -18.00
CA PRO A 50 11.29 -9.08 -18.43
C PRO A 50 12.23 -8.16 -19.21
N SER A 51 11.74 -7.60 -20.29
CA SER A 51 12.52 -6.66 -21.13
C SER A 51 12.46 -5.22 -20.60
N SER A 52 11.58 -4.95 -19.65
CA SER A 52 11.39 -3.64 -19.02
C SER A 52 10.90 -3.79 -17.58
N ASP A 53 11.05 -2.72 -16.79
CA ASP A 53 10.54 -2.66 -15.42
C ASP A 53 9.02 -2.81 -15.37
N GLU A 54 8.31 -2.29 -16.37
CA GLU A 54 6.86 -2.40 -16.49
C GLU A 54 6.41 -3.85 -16.74
N GLU A 55 7.12 -4.58 -17.59
CA GLU A 55 6.86 -6.02 -17.79
C GLU A 55 7.17 -6.84 -16.53
N ALA A 56 8.22 -6.49 -15.80
CA ALA A 56 8.57 -7.13 -14.53
C ALA A 56 7.46 -6.94 -13.50
N GLU A 57 6.92 -5.73 -13.40
CA GLU A 57 5.81 -5.41 -12.50
C GLU A 57 4.55 -6.20 -12.89
N GLN A 58 4.19 -6.24 -14.16
CA GLN A 58 3.04 -7.02 -14.64
C GLN A 58 3.17 -8.51 -14.34
N GLN A 59 4.35 -9.11 -14.58
CA GLN A 59 4.61 -10.50 -14.24
C GLN A 59 4.49 -10.79 -12.76
N ASN A 60 4.98 -9.88 -11.89
CA ASN A 60 4.86 -10.02 -10.45
C ASN A 60 3.40 -9.96 -9.99
N VAL A 61 2.62 -9.06 -10.57
CA VAL A 61 1.18 -8.95 -10.29
C VAL A 61 0.42 -10.20 -10.73
N GLU A 62 0.68 -10.72 -11.93
CA GLU A 62 0.04 -11.95 -12.43
C GLU A 62 0.35 -13.15 -11.53
N ARG A 63 1.60 -13.28 -11.07
CA ARG A 63 1.98 -14.34 -10.13
C ARG A 63 1.30 -14.17 -8.77
N ALA A 64 1.23 -12.95 -8.27
CA ALA A 64 0.55 -12.64 -7.03
C ALA A 64 -0.95 -13.00 -7.10
N ARG A 65 -1.62 -12.62 -8.20
CA ARG A 65 -3.03 -12.94 -8.43
C ARG A 65 -3.30 -14.43 -8.52
N ALA A 66 -2.37 -15.23 -9.03
CA ALA A 66 -2.50 -16.67 -9.09
C ALA A 66 -2.48 -17.35 -7.72
N VAL A 67 -1.88 -16.70 -6.72
CA VAL A 67 -1.75 -17.19 -5.34
C VAL A 67 -2.91 -16.74 -4.45
N LEU A 68 -3.43 -15.52 -4.68
CA LEU A 68 -4.47 -14.91 -3.87
C LEU A 68 -5.87 -15.40 -4.24
N ASP A 69 -6.76 -15.47 -3.26
CA ASP A 69 -8.18 -15.73 -3.53
C ASP A 69 -8.87 -14.50 -4.14
N ASP A 70 -10.03 -14.71 -4.76
CA ASP A 70 -10.79 -13.66 -5.43
C ASP A 70 -11.27 -12.57 -4.47
N GLU A 71 -11.56 -12.92 -3.22
CA GLU A 71 -11.99 -11.97 -2.19
C GLU A 71 -10.86 -10.99 -1.85
N THR A 72 -9.64 -11.48 -1.68
CA THR A 72 -8.44 -10.65 -1.43
C THR A 72 -8.17 -9.72 -2.60
N ILE A 73 -8.22 -10.23 -3.83
CA ILE A 73 -8.01 -9.42 -5.04
C ILE A 73 -9.05 -8.30 -5.12
N ARG A 74 -10.33 -8.61 -4.94
CA ARG A 74 -11.40 -7.60 -4.95
C ARG A 74 -11.25 -6.56 -3.84
N SER A 75 -10.83 -6.98 -2.66
CA SER A 75 -10.58 -6.06 -1.54
C SER A 75 -9.45 -5.08 -1.84
N ILE A 76 -8.39 -5.53 -2.50
CA ILE A 76 -7.29 -4.66 -2.95
C ILE A 76 -7.78 -3.69 -4.02
N GLU A 77 -8.48 -4.16 -5.03
CA GLU A 77 -9.01 -3.34 -6.13
C GLU A 77 -10.04 -2.30 -5.65
N ALA A 78 -10.72 -2.56 -4.53
CA ALA A 78 -11.64 -1.61 -3.93
C ALA A 78 -10.93 -0.38 -3.32
N VAL A 79 -9.65 -0.51 -2.90
CA VAL A 79 -8.91 0.54 -2.19
C VAL A 79 -7.71 1.07 -2.94
N ALA A 80 -7.27 0.41 -4.00
CA ALA A 80 -6.05 0.75 -4.73
C ALA A 80 -6.18 0.54 -6.23
N VAL A 81 -5.38 1.29 -6.98
CA VAL A 81 -5.21 1.18 -8.43
C VAL A 81 -3.72 1.29 -8.78
N ASP A 82 -3.37 0.96 -9.99
CA ASP A 82 -2.03 1.13 -10.57
C ASP A 82 -0.91 0.52 -9.69
N SER A 83 0.18 1.25 -9.44
CA SER A 83 1.34 0.71 -8.71
C SER A 83 1.03 0.35 -7.26
N ALA A 84 0.11 1.05 -6.60
CA ALA A 84 -0.31 0.69 -5.25
C ALA A 84 -1.06 -0.65 -5.23
N ALA A 85 -1.94 -0.89 -6.18
CA ALA A 85 -2.63 -2.18 -6.31
C ALA A 85 -1.65 -3.32 -6.59
N ALA A 86 -0.65 -3.08 -7.43
CA ALA A 86 0.43 -4.02 -7.72
C ALA A 86 1.26 -4.35 -6.47
N GLU A 87 1.71 -3.33 -5.74
CA GLU A 87 2.46 -3.48 -4.48
C GLU A 87 1.67 -4.29 -3.46
N PHE A 88 0.41 -3.96 -3.26
CA PHE A 88 -0.45 -4.63 -2.29
C PHE A 88 -0.71 -6.10 -2.66
N ALA A 89 -0.92 -6.39 -3.94
CA ALA A 89 -1.09 -7.76 -4.41
C ALA A 89 0.18 -8.60 -4.19
N VAL A 90 1.34 -8.06 -4.52
CA VAL A 90 2.63 -8.74 -4.32
C VAL A 90 2.88 -8.99 -2.83
N GLN A 91 2.70 -7.99 -1.99
CA GLN A 91 2.88 -8.12 -0.54
C GLN A 91 1.90 -9.14 0.07
N ALA A 92 0.63 -9.08 -0.29
CA ALA A 92 -0.35 -10.07 0.19
C ALA A 92 0.00 -11.50 -0.24
N SER A 93 0.51 -11.67 -1.47
CA SER A 93 0.96 -12.98 -1.96
C SER A 93 2.16 -13.52 -1.19
N GLU A 94 3.09 -12.67 -0.78
CA GLU A 94 4.22 -13.05 0.08
C GLU A 94 3.74 -13.60 1.42
N TYR A 95 2.77 -12.95 2.04
CA TYR A 95 2.15 -13.43 3.28
C TYR A 95 1.45 -14.78 3.07
N ALA A 96 0.70 -14.92 1.99
CA ALA A 96 0.00 -16.17 1.66
C ALA A 96 0.99 -17.34 1.45
N LEU A 97 2.05 -17.11 0.69
CA LEU A 97 3.07 -18.12 0.39
C LEU A 97 3.90 -18.52 1.62
N ALA A 98 4.25 -17.54 2.46
CA ALA A 98 5.01 -17.78 3.68
C ALA A 98 4.14 -18.35 4.82
N GLY A 99 2.82 -18.33 4.70
CA GLY A 99 1.91 -18.69 5.77
C GLY A 99 1.94 -17.73 6.96
N TRP A 100 2.26 -16.47 6.70
CA TRP A 100 2.36 -15.45 7.74
C TRP A 100 0.99 -14.92 8.15
N HIS A 101 0.87 -14.57 9.43
CA HIS A 101 -0.32 -13.94 10.00
C HIS A 101 0.00 -12.51 10.43
N TYR A 102 -0.78 -11.57 9.95
CA TYR A 102 -0.69 -10.16 10.31
C TYR A 102 -1.73 -9.84 11.39
N GLU A 103 -1.31 -9.26 12.51
CA GLU A 103 -2.16 -8.84 13.60
C GLU A 103 -1.90 -7.38 13.98
N GLY A 104 -2.95 -6.70 14.41
CA GLY A 104 -2.90 -5.31 14.79
C GLY A 104 -3.01 -4.36 13.60
N SER A 105 -2.71 -3.11 13.84
CA SER A 105 -2.69 -2.07 12.82
C SER A 105 -1.73 -0.95 13.20
N SER A 106 -1.19 -0.28 12.20
CA SER A 106 -0.47 0.96 12.40
C SER A 106 -1.41 2.09 12.80
N THR A 107 -0.91 3.03 13.58
CA THR A 107 -1.65 4.22 13.98
C THR A 107 -1.04 5.46 13.34
N VAL A 108 -1.89 6.39 12.94
CA VAL A 108 -1.45 7.70 12.45
C VAL A 108 -1.02 8.55 13.63
N VAL A 109 0.20 9.08 13.56
CA VAL A 109 0.78 9.97 14.57
C VAL A 109 0.78 11.40 14.04
N GLY A 110 0.32 12.33 14.87
CA GLY A 110 0.22 13.74 14.49
C GLY A 110 -0.89 14.01 13.47
N THR A 111 -0.77 15.13 12.78
CA THR A 111 -1.75 15.58 11.80
C THR A 111 -1.29 15.23 10.39
N PRO A 112 -2.06 14.43 9.63
CA PRO A 112 -1.76 14.20 8.23
C PRO A 112 -1.73 15.49 7.43
N ARG A 113 -0.84 15.59 6.46
CA ARG A 113 -0.74 16.71 5.54
C ARG A 113 -1.22 16.30 4.16
N MET A 114 -2.24 16.98 3.67
CA MET A 114 -2.78 16.75 2.34
C MET A 114 -2.53 17.96 1.45
N THR A 115 -2.10 17.69 0.22
CA THR A 115 -1.92 18.70 -0.82
C THR A 115 -2.58 18.28 -2.12
N GLU A 116 -3.02 19.24 -2.90
CA GLU A 116 -3.51 18.99 -4.25
C GLU A 116 -2.34 18.66 -5.18
N THR A 117 -2.54 17.69 -6.04
CA THR A 117 -1.57 17.30 -7.07
C THR A 117 -2.28 16.81 -8.33
N GLN A 118 -1.52 16.34 -9.29
CA GLN A 118 -2.04 15.68 -10.48
C GLN A 118 -1.40 14.31 -10.63
N TYR A 119 -2.19 13.39 -11.13
CA TYR A 119 -1.77 12.04 -11.44
C TYR A 119 -2.33 11.63 -12.81
N LYS A 120 -1.44 11.29 -13.75
CA LYS A 120 -1.80 10.94 -15.14
C LYS A 120 -2.75 11.98 -15.79
N GLY A 121 -2.49 13.26 -15.57
CA GLY A 121 -3.26 14.36 -16.11
C GLY A 121 -4.61 14.62 -15.43
N GLN A 122 -4.91 13.94 -14.32
CA GLN A 122 -6.13 14.12 -13.55
C GLN A 122 -5.86 14.70 -12.17
N PRO A 123 -6.82 15.45 -11.60
CA PRO A 123 -6.70 15.94 -10.24
C PRO A 123 -6.53 14.79 -9.25
N ALA A 124 -5.59 14.94 -8.33
CA ALA A 124 -5.27 13.95 -7.31
C ALA A 124 -4.97 14.65 -5.97
N ARG A 125 -4.78 13.86 -4.93
CA ARG A 125 -4.32 14.33 -3.62
C ARG A 125 -3.04 13.60 -3.23
N MET A 126 -2.11 14.33 -2.66
CA MET A 126 -0.94 13.75 -2.01
C MET A 126 -1.14 13.83 -0.50
N LEU A 127 -1.11 12.69 0.16
CA LEU A 127 -1.29 12.56 1.60
C LEU A 127 0.01 12.10 2.25
N GLU A 128 0.56 12.91 3.14
CA GLU A 128 1.71 12.56 3.96
C GLU A 128 1.24 12.20 5.37
N VAL A 129 1.56 11.01 5.82
CA VAL A 129 1.19 10.51 7.14
C VAL A 129 2.38 9.88 7.85
N CYS A 130 2.57 10.22 9.12
CA CYS A 130 3.45 9.47 10.01
C CYS A 130 2.70 8.25 10.55
N MET A 131 3.22 7.06 10.28
CA MET A 131 2.63 5.80 10.72
C MET A 131 3.48 5.18 11.81
N ASP A 132 2.88 4.81 12.92
CA ASP A 132 3.49 4.05 14.01
C ASP A 132 3.02 2.59 13.96
N SER A 133 3.94 1.68 13.67
CA SER A 133 3.68 0.24 13.54
C SER A 133 4.03 -0.57 14.80
N SER A 134 4.20 0.09 15.95
CA SER A 134 4.56 -0.59 17.20
C SER A 134 3.58 -1.67 17.64
N SER A 135 2.31 -1.51 17.29
CA SER A 135 1.24 -2.48 17.60
C SER A 135 1.08 -3.59 16.57
N VAL A 136 1.80 -3.51 15.45
CA VAL A 136 1.76 -4.54 14.41
C VAL A 136 2.61 -5.73 14.84
N LYS A 137 2.05 -6.92 14.71
CA LYS A 137 2.73 -8.19 14.95
C LYS A 137 2.52 -9.11 13.76
N ILE A 138 3.60 -9.76 13.36
CA ILE A 138 3.60 -10.74 12.27
C ILE A 138 4.12 -12.06 12.84
N TYR A 139 3.38 -13.13 12.59
CA TYR A 139 3.72 -14.49 13.01
C TYR A 139 3.89 -15.39 11.80
N ASP A 140 4.80 -16.33 11.88
CA ASP A 140 4.97 -17.37 10.87
C ASP A 140 3.92 -18.49 10.99
N GLU A 141 3.99 -19.49 10.13
CA GLU A 141 3.09 -20.65 10.11
C GLU A 141 3.12 -21.48 11.42
N ASN A 142 4.19 -21.36 12.23
CA ASN A 142 4.35 -22.02 13.52
C ASN A 142 3.96 -21.09 14.70
N ASN A 143 3.31 -19.98 14.44
CA ASN A 143 2.99 -18.93 15.43
C ASN A 143 4.21 -18.33 16.14
N GLN A 144 5.37 -18.35 15.49
CA GLN A 144 6.56 -17.68 15.97
C GLN A 144 6.63 -16.27 15.43
N PRO A 145 6.99 -15.26 16.25
CA PRO A 145 7.13 -13.89 15.76
C PRO A 145 8.16 -13.81 14.63
N VAL A 146 7.75 -13.21 13.53
CA VAL A 146 8.67 -12.79 12.46
C VAL A 146 9.25 -11.45 12.89
N LYS A 147 10.47 -11.48 13.43
CA LYS A 147 11.09 -10.29 14.02
C LYS A 147 12.00 -9.58 13.06
N ASP A 148 11.77 -8.28 12.95
CA ASP A 148 12.82 -7.32 12.66
C ASP A 148 12.85 -6.29 13.78
N ASP A 149 13.59 -6.57 14.85
CA ASP A 149 13.70 -5.70 16.02
C ASP A 149 14.46 -4.39 15.72
N ASN A 150 15.09 -4.29 14.55
CA ASN A 150 15.89 -3.15 14.14
C ASN A 150 15.14 -2.18 13.21
N SER A 151 13.95 -2.54 12.74
CA SER A 151 13.15 -1.64 11.91
C SER A 151 12.63 -0.45 12.70
N PRO A 152 12.66 0.76 12.12
CA PRO A 152 12.00 1.91 12.71
C PRO A 152 10.52 1.63 12.93
N LYS A 153 10.00 1.95 14.12
CA LYS A 153 8.56 1.78 14.44
C LYS A 153 7.70 2.86 13.83
N ARG A 154 8.30 3.99 13.47
CA ARG A 154 7.61 5.12 12.83
C ARG A 154 8.24 5.40 11.48
N SER A 155 7.40 5.71 10.51
CA SER A 155 7.84 6.14 9.20
C SER A 155 6.85 7.11 8.57
N LEU A 156 7.38 8.10 7.88
CA LEU A 156 6.60 9.00 7.04
C LEU A 156 6.30 8.30 5.73
N ASN A 157 5.02 8.20 5.41
CA ASN A 157 4.51 7.58 4.21
C ASN A 157 3.85 8.65 3.32
N ILE A 158 4.02 8.53 2.02
CA ILE A 158 3.44 9.42 1.03
C ILE A 158 2.52 8.60 0.13
N TYR A 159 1.24 8.97 0.08
CA TYR A 159 0.25 8.33 -0.76
C TYR A 159 -0.27 9.32 -1.80
N THR A 160 -0.36 8.89 -3.05
CA THR A 160 -1.12 9.61 -4.06
C THR A 160 -2.49 8.97 -4.18
N LEU A 161 -3.52 9.77 -4.03
CA LEU A 161 -4.92 9.36 -4.00
C LEU A 161 -5.65 9.92 -5.21
N VAL A 162 -6.46 9.09 -5.84
CA VAL A 162 -7.28 9.43 -7.00
C VAL A 162 -8.74 9.06 -6.76
N GLN A 163 -9.66 9.76 -7.39
CA GLN A 163 -11.06 9.35 -7.42
C GLN A 163 -11.34 8.48 -8.64
N VAL A 164 -11.94 7.34 -8.38
CA VAL A 164 -12.42 6.41 -9.41
C VAL A 164 -13.90 6.18 -9.13
N ASP A 165 -14.76 6.57 -10.07
CA ASP A 165 -16.22 6.48 -9.90
C ASP A 165 -16.73 7.12 -8.59
N GLY A 166 -16.15 8.27 -8.23
CA GLY A 166 -16.50 9.01 -7.02
C GLY A 166 -15.93 8.48 -5.72
N GLN A 167 -15.10 7.43 -5.76
CA GLN A 167 -14.46 6.86 -4.58
C GLN A 167 -12.95 7.13 -4.60
N TRP A 168 -12.40 7.49 -3.45
CA TRP A 168 -10.96 7.61 -3.28
C TRP A 168 -10.29 6.23 -3.29
N LYS A 169 -9.20 6.14 -4.07
CA LYS A 169 -8.31 4.97 -4.10
C LYS A 169 -6.85 5.40 -4.05
N ILE A 170 -6.00 4.55 -3.50
CA ILE A 170 -4.56 4.75 -3.47
C ILE A 170 -4.00 4.37 -4.84
N ALA A 171 -3.32 5.32 -5.50
CA ALA A 171 -2.66 5.08 -6.79
C ALA A 171 -1.18 4.76 -6.63
N THR A 172 -0.49 5.46 -5.72
CA THR A 172 0.93 5.24 -5.39
C THR A 172 1.17 5.27 -3.89
N HIS A 173 2.20 4.56 -3.46
CA HIS A 173 2.72 4.59 -2.10
C HIS A 173 4.22 4.74 -2.15
N ASP A 174 4.74 5.81 -1.57
CA ASP A 174 6.15 6.18 -1.60
C ASP A 174 6.65 6.55 -0.21
N PHE A 175 7.96 6.54 -0.07
CA PHE A 175 8.66 7.04 1.11
C PHE A 175 9.56 8.22 0.73
N PRO A 176 9.67 9.27 1.56
CA PRO A 176 10.65 10.32 1.32
C PRO A 176 12.07 9.80 1.57
N ASN A 177 13.10 10.56 1.11
CA ASN A 177 14.49 10.22 1.36
C ASN A 177 14.84 10.11 2.86
N ASN A 178 14.19 10.92 3.68
CA ASN A 178 14.23 10.78 5.13
C ASN A 178 12.83 10.47 5.66
N PRO A 179 12.53 9.20 5.97
CA PRO A 179 11.21 8.78 6.44
C PRO A 179 11.01 8.98 7.95
N ASP A 180 11.94 9.62 8.65
CA ASP A 180 11.83 9.83 10.08
C ASP A 180 10.67 10.77 10.43
N CYS A 181 9.87 10.39 11.35
CA CYS A 181 8.81 11.17 11.93
C CYS A 181 8.50 10.74 13.37
#